data_c2823ea492a9510f4316850da48697d4
#
_entry.id   c2823ea492a9510f4316850da48697d4
#
_cell.length_a   1.000
_cell.length_b   1.000
_cell.length_c   1.000
_cell.angle_alpha   90.00
_cell.angle_beta   90.00
_cell.angle_gamma   90.00
#
_symmetry.space_group_name_H-M   'P 1'
#
loop_
_entity.id
_entity.type
_entity.pdbx_description
1 polymer ?
#
loop_
_entity_poly.entity_id
_entity_poly.type
_entity_poly.pdbx_seq_one_letter_code
_entity_poly.pdbx_strand_id
1 'polypeptide(L)'
;MKKKTWALVGYLAVSALIASCSGSSNGQNSVAASDSVTASTIDSAQSVQIDFAASALQWKGFKPGGSHEGKLSVSDGKLDIRDGVLHGGYVVLRLDNLTVDDLKPEEGGNKLKKHLLSADFFDAAKWPEVRFELTNISPEGLSLKGLAELKGNLTLKGVTKNITIPISSVAFDEAQQSYLISSKSFKINRADWNVKYGSKSFFTGLGDNFINDEIELSFLLRTK
;
A
#
# COMPACT_ATOMS: atom_id res chain seq x y z
N MET A 1 15.27 57.41 -55.91
CA MET A 1 15.59 56.84 -54.62
C MET A 1 14.32 56.30 -53.95
N LYS A 2 14.04 55.00 -54.05
CA LYS A 2 12.85 54.36 -53.48
C LYS A 2 13.22 53.55 -52.25
N LYS A 3 12.76 53.93 -51.08
CA LYS A 3 12.93 53.21 -49.83
C LYS A 3 11.92 52.06 -49.78
N LYS A 4 12.42 50.81 -49.68
CA LYS A 4 11.60 49.61 -49.40
C LYS A 4 11.47 49.46 -47.89
N THR A 5 10.27 49.54 -47.34
CA THR A 5 9.91 49.18 -45.99
C THR A 5 9.57 47.70 -45.95
N TRP A 6 10.28 46.95 -45.09
CA TRP A 6 9.96 45.56 -44.80
C TRP A 6 9.04 45.51 -43.59
N ALA A 7 7.87 44.93 -43.78
CA ALA A 7 6.94 44.63 -42.68
C ALA A 7 7.32 43.28 -42.04
N LEU A 8 7.64 43.32 -40.76
CA LEU A 8 7.80 42.13 -39.90
C LEU A 8 6.42 41.62 -39.53
N VAL A 9 6.07 40.43 -40.03
CA VAL A 9 4.89 39.68 -39.58
C VAL A 9 5.29 38.89 -38.34
N GLY A 10 4.83 39.34 -37.17
CA GLY A 10 4.99 38.59 -35.90
C GLY A 10 4.00 37.46 -35.84
N TYR A 11 4.50 36.23 -35.78
CA TYR A 11 3.71 35.03 -35.44
C TYR A 11 3.48 35.00 -33.94
N LEU A 12 2.25 35.25 -33.52
CA LEU A 12 1.82 34.99 -32.15
C LEU A 12 1.52 33.50 -32.03
N ALA A 13 2.39 32.76 -31.38
CA ALA A 13 2.12 31.39 -30.97
C ALA A 13 1.22 31.40 -29.73
N VAL A 14 -0.04 31.08 -29.92
CA VAL A 14 -1.00 30.85 -28.83
C VAL A 14 -0.74 29.47 -28.29
N SER A 15 -0.02 29.38 -27.16
CA SER A 15 0.13 28.14 -26.38
C SER A 15 -1.17 27.87 -25.65
N ALA A 16 -1.99 26.97 -26.15
CA ALA A 16 -3.15 26.46 -25.44
C ALA A 16 -2.67 25.58 -24.25
N LEU A 17 -2.75 26.13 -23.04
CA LEU A 17 -2.66 25.37 -21.80
C LEU A 17 -3.92 24.51 -21.68
N ILE A 18 -3.79 23.22 -21.98
CA ILE A 18 -4.82 22.25 -21.66
C ILE A 18 -4.75 22.01 -20.15
N ALA A 19 -5.57 22.74 -19.39
CA ALA A 19 -5.82 22.43 -17.99
C ALA A 19 -6.65 21.12 -17.96
N SER A 20 -5.98 19.99 -17.74
CA SER A 20 -6.64 18.74 -17.42
C SER A 20 -7.25 18.88 -16.02
N CYS A 21 -8.54 19.21 -15.96
CA CYS A 21 -9.32 19.06 -14.74
C CYS A 21 -9.52 17.56 -14.46
N SER A 22 -8.59 16.93 -13.76
CA SER A 22 -8.86 15.66 -13.10
C SER A 22 -9.81 15.95 -11.94
N GLY A 23 -11.04 15.43 -12.06
CA GLY A 23 -12.08 15.55 -11.05
C GLY A 23 -11.57 15.08 -9.69
N SER A 24 -11.60 15.97 -8.72
CA SER A 24 -11.30 15.69 -7.32
C SER A 24 -12.40 14.81 -6.74
N SER A 25 -12.24 13.48 -6.83
CA SER A 25 -12.93 12.57 -5.91
C SER A 25 -12.24 12.68 -4.55
N ASN A 26 -13.01 12.80 -3.47
CA ASN A 26 -12.56 12.85 -2.08
C ASN A 26 -11.71 11.63 -1.69
N GLY A 27 -10.45 11.58 -2.13
CA GLY A 27 -9.48 10.53 -1.87
C GLY A 27 -8.34 11.05 -1.01
N GLN A 28 -8.65 11.55 0.18
CA GLN A 28 -7.60 11.78 1.18
C GLN A 28 -6.97 10.41 1.48
N ASN A 29 -5.66 10.28 1.18
CA ASN A 29 -4.78 9.13 1.46
C ASN A 29 -4.77 7.97 0.44
N SER A 30 -5.22 8.13 -0.79
CA SER A 30 -4.95 7.13 -1.85
C SER A 30 -3.46 7.12 -2.22
N VAL A 31 -2.86 5.94 -2.19
CA VAL A 31 -1.45 5.71 -2.50
C VAL A 31 -1.35 5.20 -3.93
N ALA A 32 -0.61 5.93 -4.77
CA ALA A 32 -0.34 5.52 -6.14
C ALA A 32 0.64 4.33 -6.17
N ALA A 33 0.33 3.34 -7.00
CA ALA A 33 1.23 2.24 -7.31
C ALA A 33 2.07 2.57 -8.55
N SER A 34 3.36 2.28 -8.49
CA SER A 34 4.30 2.40 -9.61
C SER A 34 5.02 1.08 -9.85
N ASP A 35 5.85 1.02 -10.89
CA ASP A 35 6.66 -0.17 -11.12
C ASP A 35 7.61 -0.44 -9.96
N SER A 36 7.89 -1.71 -9.71
CA SER A 36 8.80 -2.14 -8.66
C SER A 36 10.21 -1.61 -8.89
N VAL A 37 10.90 -1.31 -7.79
CA VAL A 37 12.31 -0.88 -7.81
C VAL A 37 13.15 -1.87 -7.00
N THR A 38 14.49 -1.77 -7.08
CA THR A 38 15.37 -2.62 -6.29
C THR A 38 15.11 -2.44 -4.80
N ALA A 39 14.92 -3.55 -4.08
CA ALA A 39 14.76 -3.53 -2.63
C ALA A 39 16.08 -3.10 -1.95
N SER A 40 15.97 -2.46 -0.79
CA SER A 40 17.13 -2.12 0.04
C SER A 40 17.75 -3.40 0.61
N THR A 41 19.08 -3.44 0.66
CA THR A 41 19.81 -4.57 1.25
C THR A 41 19.61 -4.60 2.76
N ILE A 42 19.62 -5.81 3.34
CA ILE A 42 19.46 -6.03 4.78
C ILE A 42 20.75 -6.69 5.29
N ASP A 43 21.37 -6.08 6.29
CA ASP A 43 22.38 -6.76 7.09
C ASP A 43 21.69 -7.65 8.13
N SER A 44 21.71 -8.94 7.86
CA SER A 44 21.03 -9.94 8.75
C SER A 44 21.64 -9.99 10.16
N ALA A 45 22.92 -9.63 10.33
CA ALA A 45 23.58 -9.63 11.63
C ALA A 45 23.14 -8.45 12.52
N GLN A 46 22.60 -7.38 11.92
CA GLN A 46 22.15 -6.15 12.60
C GLN A 46 20.63 -6.03 12.61
N SER A 47 19.89 -7.03 12.07
CA SER A 47 18.44 -6.94 11.94
C SER A 47 17.73 -7.27 13.25
N VAL A 48 16.70 -6.49 13.57
CA VAL A 48 15.75 -6.77 14.65
C VAL A 48 14.56 -7.56 14.11
N GLN A 49 14.08 -8.50 14.89
CA GLN A 49 12.90 -9.30 14.56
C GLN A 49 11.62 -8.49 14.82
N ILE A 50 10.57 -8.82 14.09
CA ILE A 50 9.23 -8.28 14.34
C ILE A 50 8.52 -9.16 15.36
N ASP A 51 7.83 -8.57 16.31
CA ASP A 51 6.89 -9.25 17.18
C ASP A 51 5.59 -9.53 16.41
N PHE A 52 5.45 -10.76 15.91
CA PHE A 52 4.32 -11.15 15.07
C PHE A 52 2.98 -11.10 15.82
N ALA A 53 2.99 -11.36 17.14
CA ALA A 53 1.78 -11.34 17.95
C ALA A 53 1.26 -9.91 18.21
N ALA A 54 2.19 -8.94 18.26
CA ALA A 54 1.90 -7.52 18.48
C ALA A 54 1.82 -6.71 17.18
N SER A 55 1.89 -7.38 16.02
CA SER A 55 1.94 -6.73 14.70
C SER A 55 0.83 -7.22 13.79
N ALA A 56 0.12 -6.30 13.13
CA ALA A 56 -0.94 -6.65 12.20
C ALA A 56 -1.17 -5.55 11.15
N LEU A 57 -1.70 -5.95 10.01
CA LEU A 57 -2.34 -5.09 9.02
C LEU A 57 -3.86 -5.16 9.23
N GLN A 58 -4.51 -4.01 9.35
CA GLN A 58 -5.96 -3.87 9.28
C GLN A 58 -6.38 -3.60 7.84
N TRP A 59 -7.48 -4.19 7.41
CA TRP A 59 -8.04 -3.99 6.08
C TRP A 59 -9.52 -3.64 6.14
N LYS A 60 -9.98 -2.82 5.20
CA LYS A 60 -11.39 -2.50 4.99
C LYS A 60 -11.69 -2.41 3.50
N GLY A 61 -12.66 -3.22 3.06
CA GLY A 61 -13.16 -3.25 1.69
C GLY A 61 -14.58 -2.68 1.63
N PHE A 62 -14.95 -2.05 0.52
CA PHE A 62 -16.20 -1.33 0.36
C PHE A 62 -17.01 -1.86 -0.83
N LYS A 63 -18.32 -1.84 -0.68
CA LYS A 63 -19.30 -2.12 -1.74
C LYS A 63 -20.52 -1.21 -1.57
N PRO A 64 -21.40 -1.07 -2.56
CA PRO A 64 -22.68 -0.40 -2.33
C PRO A 64 -23.41 -0.99 -1.15
N GLY A 65 -23.83 -0.12 -0.24
CA GLY A 65 -24.60 -0.51 0.95
C GLY A 65 -23.78 -1.05 2.12
N GLY A 66 -22.43 -1.03 2.06
CA GLY A 66 -21.63 -1.42 3.22
C GLY A 66 -20.13 -1.66 2.99
N SER A 67 -19.49 -2.08 4.05
CA SER A 67 -18.08 -2.43 4.06
C SER A 67 -17.87 -3.69 4.89
N HIS A 68 -16.74 -4.36 4.69
CA HIS A 68 -16.25 -5.43 5.55
C HIS A 68 -14.82 -5.11 5.97
N GLU A 69 -14.46 -5.52 7.18
CA GLU A 69 -13.15 -5.23 7.75
C GLU A 69 -12.60 -6.40 8.57
N GLY A 70 -11.28 -6.38 8.78
CA GLY A 70 -10.60 -7.39 9.56
C GLY A 70 -9.10 -7.16 9.61
N LYS A 71 -8.36 -8.22 9.87
CA LYS A 71 -6.92 -8.18 10.07
C LYS A 71 -6.19 -9.22 9.24
N LEU A 72 -4.92 -8.96 9.02
CA LEU A 72 -3.97 -9.90 8.46
C LEU A 72 -2.70 -9.87 9.32
N SER A 73 -2.40 -11.01 9.96
CA SER A 73 -1.28 -11.10 10.90
C SER A 73 0.05 -11.21 10.16
N VAL A 74 1.09 -10.62 10.75
CA VAL A 74 2.48 -10.79 10.30
C VAL A 74 2.91 -12.22 10.57
N SER A 75 3.61 -12.85 9.64
CA SER A 75 4.08 -14.23 9.71
C SER A 75 5.60 -14.36 9.62
N ASP A 76 6.25 -13.40 8.98
CA ASP A 76 7.71 -13.28 8.88
C ASP A 76 8.07 -11.82 8.68
N GLY A 77 9.29 -11.43 9.03
CA GLY A 77 9.80 -10.10 8.78
C GLY A 77 10.91 -9.70 9.73
N LYS A 78 11.70 -8.76 9.26
CA LYS A 78 12.77 -8.13 10.03
C LYS A 78 13.07 -6.73 9.51
N LEU A 79 13.59 -5.90 10.38
CA LEU A 79 14.04 -4.55 10.07
C LEU A 79 15.51 -4.42 10.44
N ASP A 80 16.32 -3.83 9.54
CA ASP A 80 17.70 -3.46 9.83
C ASP A 80 17.68 -2.05 10.45
N ILE A 81 17.68 -2.01 11.78
CA ILE A 81 17.66 -0.77 12.58
C ILE A 81 18.93 -0.68 13.40
N ARG A 82 19.67 0.42 13.26
CA ARG A 82 20.91 0.72 13.97
C ARG A 82 20.82 2.13 14.53
N ASP A 83 20.93 2.30 15.84
CA ASP A 83 20.93 3.59 16.50
C ASP A 83 19.75 4.51 16.11
N GLY A 84 18.56 3.92 15.94
CA GLY A 84 17.35 4.63 15.52
C GLY A 84 17.30 5.00 14.03
N VAL A 85 18.16 4.39 13.22
CA VAL A 85 18.21 4.55 11.76
C VAL A 85 17.83 3.24 11.07
N LEU A 86 16.85 3.30 10.18
CA LEU A 86 16.36 2.17 9.39
C LEU A 86 17.16 2.08 8.08
N HIS A 87 17.80 0.94 7.82
CA HIS A 87 18.62 0.69 6.64
C HIS A 87 17.96 -0.25 5.64
N GLY A 88 16.96 -1.03 6.07
CA GLY A 88 16.24 -1.96 5.21
C GLY A 88 15.24 -2.78 6.00
N GLY A 89 14.50 -3.63 5.32
CA GLY A 89 13.58 -4.53 5.98
C GLY A 89 12.51 -5.08 5.06
N TYR A 90 11.84 -6.11 5.56
CA TYR A 90 10.66 -6.66 4.92
C TYR A 90 9.66 -7.18 5.95
N VAL A 91 8.42 -7.29 5.53
CA VAL A 91 7.30 -7.86 6.28
C VAL A 91 6.56 -8.82 5.36
N VAL A 92 6.22 -10.00 5.88
CA VAL A 92 5.39 -11.01 5.20
C VAL A 92 4.13 -11.26 6.02
N LEU A 93 3.00 -11.27 5.33
CA LEU A 93 1.70 -11.62 5.90
C LEU A 93 1.16 -12.83 5.14
N ARG A 94 0.53 -13.77 5.85
CA ARG A 94 -0.08 -14.93 5.22
C ARG A 94 -1.58 -14.75 5.08
N LEU A 95 -2.10 -14.97 3.88
CA LEU A 95 -3.53 -14.81 3.58
C LEU A 95 -4.42 -15.79 4.37
N ASP A 96 -3.94 -16.97 4.73
CA ASP A 96 -4.68 -17.94 5.57
C ASP A 96 -4.96 -17.40 7.00
N ASN A 97 -4.13 -16.44 7.47
CA ASN A 97 -4.34 -15.73 8.74
C ASN A 97 -5.33 -14.55 8.65
N LEU A 98 -5.94 -14.32 7.48
CA LEU A 98 -6.94 -13.26 7.32
C LEU A 98 -8.14 -13.52 8.23
N THR A 99 -8.58 -12.49 8.94
CA THR A 99 -9.83 -12.48 9.71
C THR A 99 -10.87 -11.57 9.05
N VAL A 100 -12.13 -11.82 9.38
CA VAL A 100 -13.27 -10.93 9.11
C VAL A 100 -13.83 -10.59 10.49
N ASP A 101 -13.74 -9.33 10.89
CA ASP A 101 -13.99 -8.94 12.27
C ASP A 101 -15.39 -8.30 12.47
N ASP A 102 -16.03 -7.87 11.39
CA ASP A 102 -17.36 -7.23 11.37
C ASP A 102 -18.54 -8.23 11.21
N LEU A 103 -18.25 -9.50 10.92
CA LEU A 103 -19.24 -10.56 10.78
C LEU A 103 -18.90 -11.74 11.66
N LYS A 104 -19.90 -12.29 12.37
CA LYS A 104 -19.69 -13.57 13.05
C LYS A 104 -19.48 -14.69 12.02
N PRO A 105 -18.70 -15.73 12.40
CA PRO A 105 -18.39 -16.85 11.49
C PRO A 105 -19.62 -17.46 10.85
N GLU A 106 -20.68 -17.72 11.64
CA GLU A 106 -21.95 -18.33 11.23
C GLU A 106 -22.89 -17.34 10.49
N GLU A 107 -22.72 -16.03 10.69
CA GLU A 107 -23.53 -14.98 10.05
C GLU A 107 -22.94 -14.53 8.69
N GLY A 108 -21.96 -15.28 8.16
CA GLY A 108 -21.36 -15.03 6.86
C GLY A 108 -19.85 -14.75 6.88
N GLY A 109 -19.24 -14.55 8.04
CA GLY A 109 -17.80 -14.29 8.17
C GLY A 109 -16.95 -15.39 7.54
N ASN A 110 -17.26 -16.67 7.80
CA ASN A 110 -16.56 -17.81 7.18
C ASN A 110 -16.76 -17.86 5.66
N LYS A 111 -17.96 -17.53 5.17
CA LYS A 111 -18.25 -17.50 3.73
C LYS A 111 -17.44 -16.39 3.04
N LEU A 112 -17.39 -15.20 3.64
CA LEU A 112 -16.60 -14.10 3.12
C LEU A 112 -15.10 -14.41 3.14
N LYS A 113 -14.56 -14.91 4.27
CA LYS A 113 -13.16 -15.34 4.35
C LYS A 113 -12.84 -16.35 3.25
N LYS A 114 -13.64 -17.42 3.09
CA LYS A 114 -13.44 -18.43 2.04
C LYS A 114 -13.43 -17.80 0.65
N HIS A 115 -14.31 -16.85 0.39
CA HIS A 115 -14.39 -16.16 -0.90
C HIS A 115 -13.13 -15.29 -1.14
N LEU A 116 -12.69 -14.51 -0.13
CA LEU A 116 -11.48 -13.69 -0.24
C LEU A 116 -10.22 -14.53 -0.53
N LEU A 117 -10.15 -15.75 0.01
CA LEU A 117 -9.02 -16.67 -0.21
C LEU A 117 -9.11 -17.44 -1.53
N SER A 118 -10.26 -17.45 -2.20
CA SER A 118 -10.49 -18.21 -3.43
C SER A 118 -9.70 -17.65 -4.65
N ALA A 119 -9.64 -18.46 -5.71
CA ALA A 119 -9.03 -18.09 -6.99
C ALA A 119 -9.66 -16.84 -7.61
N ASP A 120 -10.95 -16.59 -7.33
CA ASP A 120 -11.67 -15.43 -7.85
C ASP A 120 -11.16 -14.11 -7.25
N PHE A 121 -10.62 -14.15 -6.01
CA PHE A 121 -10.17 -12.95 -5.31
C PHE A 121 -8.66 -12.92 -5.15
N PHE A 122 -8.11 -13.36 -4.01
CA PHE A 122 -6.66 -13.32 -3.75
C PHE A 122 -5.90 -14.54 -4.26
N ASP A 123 -6.58 -15.63 -4.57
CA ASP A 123 -5.97 -16.89 -5.04
C ASP A 123 -4.90 -17.41 -4.06
N ALA A 124 -5.26 -17.50 -2.78
CA ALA A 124 -4.33 -17.81 -1.69
C ALA A 124 -3.70 -19.20 -1.81
N ALA A 125 -4.32 -20.13 -2.55
CA ALA A 125 -3.73 -21.43 -2.84
C ALA A 125 -2.47 -21.31 -3.72
N LYS A 126 -2.45 -20.36 -4.63
CA LYS A 126 -1.32 -20.08 -5.53
C LYS A 126 -0.39 -19.02 -4.96
N TRP A 127 -0.95 -18.01 -4.30
CA TRP A 127 -0.25 -16.83 -3.78
C TRP A 127 -0.57 -16.66 -2.29
N PRO A 128 -0.01 -17.52 -1.40
CA PRO A 128 -0.39 -17.53 0.02
C PRO A 128 0.10 -16.32 0.81
N GLU A 129 1.02 -15.54 0.23
CA GLU A 129 1.73 -14.47 0.94
C GLU A 129 1.53 -13.11 0.30
N VAL A 130 1.49 -12.10 1.17
CA VAL A 130 1.64 -10.69 0.84
C VAL A 130 2.97 -10.24 1.43
N ARG A 131 3.83 -9.60 0.62
CA ARG A 131 5.17 -9.20 1.02
C ARG A 131 5.38 -7.72 0.76
N PHE A 132 5.89 -7.02 1.75
CA PHE A 132 6.34 -5.64 1.61
C PHE A 132 7.83 -5.56 1.89
N GLU A 133 8.62 -5.00 0.97
CA GLU A 133 10.08 -4.84 1.08
C GLU A 133 10.43 -3.37 0.94
N LEU A 134 11.18 -2.85 1.89
CA LEU A 134 11.63 -1.46 1.87
C LEU A 134 12.54 -1.17 0.66
N THR A 135 12.34 0.00 0.07
CA THR A 135 13.10 0.47 -1.09
C THR A 135 13.52 1.92 -0.89
N ASN A 136 14.44 2.40 -1.76
CA ASN A 136 14.87 3.80 -1.78
C ASN A 136 15.41 4.32 -0.44
N ILE A 137 16.09 3.45 0.32
CA ILE A 137 16.83 3.87 1.52
C ILE A 137 18.24 4.23 1.10
N SER A 138 18.70 5.43 1.47
CA SER A 138 20.06 5.88 1.21
C SER A 138 21.08 5.07 2.02
N PRO A 139 22.38 5.09 1.68
CA PRO A 139 23.41 4.41 2.48
C PRO A 139 23.47 4.85 3.94
N GLU A 140 23.11 6.11 4.21
CA GLU A 140 23.06 6.68 5.57
C GLU A 140 21.85 6.18 6.36
N GLY A 141 20.89 5.54 5.67
CA GLY A 141 19.63 5.05 6.24
C GLY A 141 18.56 6.12 6.33
N LEU A 142 17.46 5.77 7.00
CA LEU A 142 16.29 6.59 7.20
C LEU A 142 16.05 6.75 8.71
N SER A 143 16.15 7.98 9.24
CA SER A 143 15.91 8.23 10.66
C SER A 143 14.48 7.84 11.04
N LEU A 144 14.34 7.04 12.08
CA LEU A 144 13.04 6.70 12.66
C LEU A 144 12.39 7.89 13.39
N LYS A 145 13.22 8.82 13.88
CA LYS A 145 12.71 10.06 14.50
C LYS A 145 12.14 10.99 13.44
N GLY A 146 10.85 11.24 13.53
CA GLY A 146 10.14 12.11 12.57
C GLY A 146 9.86 11.43 11.21
N LEU A 147 9.92 10.10 11.14
CA LEU A 147 9.61 9.34 9.94
C LEU A 147 8.18 9.64 9.47
N ALA A 148 8.05 10.21 8.26
CA ALA A 148 6.76 10.60 7.70
C ALA A 148 6.19 9.58 6.72
N GLU A 149 7.06 8.81 6.05
CA GLU A 149 6.66 7.83 5.04
C GLU A 149 7.66 6.69 4.91
N LEU A 150 7.18 5.53 4.45
CA LEU A 150 7.99 4.38 4.04
C LEU A 150 7.71 4.05 2.59
N LYS A 151 8.76 3.91 1.79
CA LYS A 151 8.68 3.45 0.40
C LYS A 151 9.05 1.97 0.31
N GLY A 152 8.27 1.22 -0.45
CA GLY A 152 8.54 -0.20 -0.60
C GLY A 152 7.77 -0.87 -1.72
N ASN A 153 8.26 -2.04 -2.10
CA ASN A 153 7.61 -2.93 -3.03
C ASN A 153 6.56 -3.78 -2.30
N LEU A 154 5.31 -3.64 -2.67
CA LEU A 154 4.22 -4.50 -2.22
C LEU A 154 3.98 -5.58 -3.27
N THR A 155 4.15 -6.84 -2.88
CA THR A 155 3.80 -8.01 -3.69
C THR A 155 2.51 -8.60 -3.18
N LEU A 156 1.50 -8.66 -4.05
CA LEU A 156 0.19 -9.25 -3.78
C LEU A 156 -0.26 -10.00 -5.04
N LYS A 157 -0.79 -11.22 -4.86
CA LYS A 157 -1.28 -12.07 -5.96
C LYS A 157 -0.26 -12.19 -7.14
N GLY A 158 1.04 -12.30 -6.81
CA GLY A 158 2.13 -12.45 -7.77
C GLY A 158 2.50 -11.18 -8.55
N VAL A 159 1.90 -10.04 -8.25
CA VAL A 159 2.24 -8.74 -8.85
C VAL A 159 2.98 -7.89 -7.82
N THR A 160 4.08 -7.25 -8.23
CA THR A 160 4.86 -6.36 -7.38
C THR A 160 4.76 -4.93 -7.90
N LYS A 161 4.38 -4.02 -7.01
CA LYS A 161 4.32 -2.57 -7.27
C LYS A 161 4.97 -1.81 -6.13
N ASN A 162 5.61 -0.69 -6.45
CA ASN A 162 6.16 0.21 -5.44
C ASN A 162 5.08 1.18 -4.96
N ILE A 163 5.01 1.35 -3.63
CA ILE A 163 4.07 2.27 -2.96
C ILE A 163 4.77 3.08 -1.89
N THR A 164 4.16 4.20 -1.51
CA THR A 164 4.61 5.04 -0.40
C THR A 164 3.56 5.03 0.70
N ILE A 165 3.89 4.47 1.86
CA ILE A 165 2.96 4.35 2.99
C ILE A 165 3.18 5.51 3.96
N PRO A 166 2.15 6.32 4.27
CA PRO A 166 2.26 7.41 5.24
C PRO A 166 2.34 6.87 6.67
N ILE A 167 3.33 7.34 7.43
CA ILE A 167 3.53 6.96 8.83
C ILE A 167 2.81 7.97 9.75
N SER A 168 2.13 7.46 10.76
CA SER A 168 1.48 8.28 11.79
C SER A 168 2.39 8.53 12.98
N SER A 169 3.10 7.48 13.42
CA SER A 169 4.00 7.58 14.56
C SER A 169 5.06 6.50 14.56
N VAL A 170 6.20 6.83 15.15
CA VAL A 170 7.22 5.89 15.60
C VAL A 170 7.51 6.21 17.06
N ALA A 171 7.38 5.21 17.94
CA ALA A 171 7.70 5.31 19.35
C ALA A 171 8.74 4.24 19.71
N PHE A 172 9.64 4.57 20.63
CA PHE A 172 10.53 3.60 21.24
C PHE A 172 10.04 3.28 22.65
N ASP A 173 9.82 2.02 22.93
CA ASP A 173 9.41 1.49 24.22
C ASP A 173 10.68 1.09 25.00
N GLU A 174 11.09 1.95 25.92
CA GLU A 174 12.31 1.76 26.71
C GLU A 174 12.26 0.51 27.61
N ALA A 175 11.07 0.15 28.10
CA ALA A 175 10.90 -1.00 28.96
C ALA A 175 11.06 -2.33 28.21
N GLN A 176 10.68 -2.35 26.94
CA GLN A 176 10.76 -3.52 26.06
C GLN A 176 11.90 -3.45 25.05
N GLN A 177 12.63 -2.32 25.01
CA GLN A 177 13.68 -2.05 24.03
C GLN A 177 13.22 -2.27 22.59
N SER A 178 12.00 -1.85 22.28
CA SER A 178 11.33 -2.13 21.01
C SER A 178 10.76 -0.86 20.36
N TYR A 179 10.75 -0.85 19.03
CA TYR A 179 10.08 0.18 18.25
C TYR A 179 8.62 -0.21 17.98
N LEU A 180 7.74 0.79 18.07
CA LEU A 180 6.35 0.71 17.66
C LEU A 180 6.14 1.65 16.48
N ILE A 181 5.85 1.10 15.29
CA ILE A 181 5.70 1.86 14.04
C ILE A 181 4.25 1.71 13.57
N SER A 182 3.55 2.84 13.42
CA SER A 182 2.15 2.85 12.98
C SER A 182 1.98 3.67 11.71
N SER A 183 1.21 3.16 10.75
CA SER A 183 0.81 3.95 9.58
C SER A 183 -0.41 4.82 9.88
N LYS A 184 -0.61 5.88 9.09
CA LYS A 184 -1.94 6.45 8.89
C LYS A 184 -2.80 5.46 8.12
N SER A 185 -4.12 5.63 8.14
CA SER A 185 -4.98 4.95 7.17
C SER A 185 -4.63 5.42 5.76
N PHE A 186 -4.47 4.48 4.84
CA PHE A 186 -4.17 4.73 3.43
C PHE A 186 -4.95 3.76 2.54
N LYS A 187 -5.11 4.10 1.27
CA LYS A 187 -5.83 3.27 0.32
C LYS A 187 -4.91 2.84 -0.82
N ILE A 188 -5.07 1.60 -1.25
CA ILE A 188 -4.48 1.07 -2.48
C ILE A 188 -5.60 0.69 -3.46
N ASN A 189 -5.33 0.79 -4.75
CA ASN A 189 -6.20 0.25 -5.78
C ASN A 189 -5.85 -1.23 -6.03
N ARG A 190 -6.68 -2.16 -5.53
CA ARG A 190 -6.46 -3.61 -5.68
C ARG A 190 -6.37 -4.09 -7.14
N ALA A 191 -6.92 -3.32 -8.07
CA ALA A 191 -6.87 -3.61 -9.49
C ALA A 191 -5.44 -3.60 -10.04
N ASP A 192 -4.54 -2.79 -9.44
CA ASP A 192 -3.12 -2.73 -9.82
C ASP A 192 -2.38 -4.05 -9.54
N TRP A 193 -2.93 -4.91 -8.68
CA TRP A 193 -2.44 -6.27 -8.37
C TRP A 193 -3.33 -7.37 -8.95
N ASN A 194 -4.09 -7.11 -10.02
CA ASN A 194 -4.95 -8.09 -10.67
C ASN A 194 -6.00 -8.76 -9.75
N VAL A 195 -6.43 -8.09 -8.69
CA VAL A 195 -7.57 -8.51 -7.87
C VAL A 195 -8.84 -7.96 -8.51
N LYS A 196 -9.44 -8.76 -9.42
CA LYS A 196 -10.43 -8.28 -10.41
C LYS A 196 -11.88 -8.49 -9.99
N TYR A 197 -12.19 -9.42 -9.11
CA TYR A 197 -13.56 -9.78 -8.77
C TYR A 197 -14.41 -8.56 -8.39
N GLY A 198 -15.53 -8.39 -9.09
CA GLY A 198 -16.46 -7.27 -8.87
C GLY A 198 -15.89 -5.88 -9.15
N SER A 199 -14.77 -5.75 -9.85
CA SER A 199 -14.12 -4.48 -10.14
C SER A 199 -14.73 -3.81 -11.38
N LYS A 200 -15.12 -2.54 -11.25
CA LYS A 200 -15.57 -1.71 -12.38
C LYS A 200 -14.43 -1.39 -13.37
N SER A 201 -13.18 -1.52 -12.96
CA SER A 201 -12.02 -1.34 -13.84
C SER A 201 -11.86 -2.48 -14.85
N PHE A 202 -12.44 -3.66 -14.56
CA PHE A 202 -12.36 -4.84 -15.43
C PHE A 202 -13.69 -5.28 -16.03
N PHE A 203 -14.82 -4.95 -15.39
CA PHE A 203 -16.13 -5.45 -15.81
C PHE A 203 -17.15 -4.31 -15.93
N THR A 204 -17.93 -4.34 -17.00
CA THR A 204 -19.08 -3.46 -17.21
C THR A 204 -20.36 -4.17 -16.76
N GLY A 205 -21.42 -3.41 -16.51
CA GLY A 205 -22.75 -3.98 -16.23
C GLY A 205 -22.92 -4.57 -14.82
N LEU A 206 -22.02 -4.28 -13.89
CA LEU A 206 -22.09 -4.80 -12.52
C LEU A 206 -23.28 -4.23 -11.70
N GLY A 207 -23.87 -3.10 -12.13
CA GLY A 207 -24.89 -2.40 -11.34
C GLY A 207 -24.39 -2.13 -9.93
N ASP A 208 -25.18 -2.51 -8.91
CA ASP A 208 -24.82 -2.38 -7.49
C ASP A 208 -24.07 -3.60 -6.92
N ASN A 209 -23.67 -4.55 -7.77
CA ASN A 209 -22.88 -5.72 -7.36
C ASN A 209 -21.38 -5.50 -7.44
N PHE A 210 -20.90 -4.27 -7.63
CA PHE A 210 -19.49 -4.00 -7.68
C PHE A 210 -18.86 -3.96 -6.27
N ILE A 211 -17.56 -4.20 -6.21
CA ILE A 211 -16.72 -3.99 -5.05
C ILE A 211 -15.74 -2.88 -5.41
N ASN A 212 -15.59 -1.88 -4.53
CA ASN A 212 -14.65 -0.79 -4.78
C ASN A 212 -13.25 -1.34 -5.03
N ASP A 213 -12.55 -0.71 -5.97
CA ASP A 213 -11.17 -1.08 -6.25
C ASP A 213 -10.23 -0.55 -5.17
N GLU A 214 -10.61 0.51 -4.47
CA GLU A 214 -9.87 0.99 -3.30
C GLU A 214 -10.14 0.12 -2.08
N ILE A 215 -9.05 -0.39 -1.48
CA ILE A 215 -9.03 -1.05 -0.17
C ILE A 215 -8.31 -0.11 0.80
N GLU A 216 -8.92 0.17 1.95
CA GLU A 216 -8.31 0.94 3.02
C GLU A 216 -7.49 0.03 3.94
N LEU A 217 -6.28 0.47 4.25
CA LEU A 217 -5.30 -0.27 5.03
C LEU A 217 -4.71 0.60 6.12
N SER A 218 -4.34 -0.02 7.24
CA SER A 218 -3.43 0.56 8.23
C SER A 218 -2.65 -0.55 8.92
N PHE A 219 -1.46 -0.25 9.42
CA PHE A 219 -0.67 -1.25 10.13
C PHE A 219 -0.13 -0.74 11.46
N LEU A 220 0.13 -1.69 12.33
CA LEU A 220 0.93 -1.57 13.53
C LEU A 220 2.02 -2.62 13.47
N LEU A 221 3.29 -2.21 13.59
CA LEU A 221 4.45 -3.09 13.71
C LEU A 221 5.16 -2.83 15.02
N ARG A 222 5.48 -3.90 15.75
CA ARG A 222 6.37 -3.88 16.92
C ARG A 222 7.60 -4.71 16.63
N THR A 223 8.78 -4.20 16.99
CA THR A 223 10.02 -5.00 16.99
C THR A 223 10.17 -5.74 18.32
N LYS A 224 10.99 -6.79 18.32
CA LYS A 224 11.41 -7.49 19.55
C LYS A 224 12.70 -6.90 20.07
#